data_093dc57fac8b3fc1a71010cdd6feea1a
#
_entry.id   093dc57fac8b3fc1a71010cdd6feea1a
#
_cell.length_a   1.000
_cell.length_b   1.000
_cell.length_c   1.000
_cell.angle_alpha   90.00
_cell.angle_beta   90.00
_cell.angle_gamma   90.00
#
_symmetry.space_group_name_H-M   'P 1'
#
loop_
_entity.id
_entity.type
_entity.pdbx_description
1 polymer ?
#
loop_
_entity_poly.entity_id
_entity_poly.type
_entity_poly.pdbx_seq_one_letter_code
_entity_poly.pdbx_strand_id
1 'polypeptide(L)'
;MGVSVGLAVENFTPQSSAPSATALVQYATRAEELGFDSLWAWDHLFLGARRPFPFFEALTTLTWLAAHTRSVTLGTGVLVLPLRDPTVLAKVTGTLQLASGGRLCLGVAAGWYEREFEATGISFRGRGKIFERNLEILGRLWDEDTVTGEYGDLRFRSVRMLPRPVQRPQILIGGYVDRVLRRVATRSDGWLTYFYTVDSFSRAWRKIGDFAAQAGRDPGELTNVAQLPVCVDSSFEAADKKVRQYIGEYFDVAEWSESTADSAIRGTPQQCAQQLQEHIDAGVQHIVLVPYNYQMEQVEALAADVLPLIGHQARQAPQ
;
A
#
# COMPACT_ATOMS: atom_id res chain seq x y z
N MET A 1 2.52 -13.57 -17.46
CA MET A 1 2.06 -13.79 -16.09
C MET A 1 0.79 -12.96 -15.93
N GLY A 2 -0.27 -13.48 -15.28
CA GLY A 2 -1.49 -12.73 -15.01
C GLY A 2 -1.22 -11.57 -14.04
N VAL A 3 -2.12 -10.58 -14.01
CA VAL A 3 -2.07 -9.49 -13.04
C VAL A 3 -2.32 -10.03 -11.64
N SER A 4 -1.59 -9.51 -10.64
CA SER A 4 -1.84 -9.81 -9.23
C SER A 4 -2.93 -8.89 -8.69
N VAL A 5 -3.88 -9.43 -7.90
CA VAL A 5 -4.98 -8.65 -7.33
C VAL A 5 -5.07 -8.85 -5.83
N GLY A 6 -5.02 -7.75 -5.10
CA GLY A 6 -5.15 -7.71 -3.65
C GLY A 6 -6.26 -6.80 -3.17
N LEU A 7 -6.43 -6.72 -1.87
CA LEU A 7 -7.44 -5.91 -1.20
C LEU A 7 -6.82 -5.00 -0.14
N ALA A 8 -7.32 -3.79 -0.03
CA ALA A 8 -7.11 -2.99 1.17
C ALA A 8 -7.98 -3.53 2.31
N VAL A 9 -7.47 -3.47 3.55
CA VAL A 9 -8.21 -3.89 4.75
C VAL A 9 -8.70 -2.68 5.53
N GLU A 10 -9.84 -2.83 6.20
CA GLU A 10 -10.44 -1.79 7.01
C GLU A 10 -9.75 -1.69 8.38
N ASN A 11 -8.49 -1.23 8.42
CA ASN A 11 -7.82 -0.96 9.68
C ASN A 11 -8.12 0.45 10.25
N PHE A 12 -9.05 1.17 9.65
CA PHE A 12 -9.61 2.43 10.16
C PHE A 12 -11.06 2.57 9.73
N THR A 13 -11.83 3.45 10.39
CA THR A 13 -13.21 3.75 10.02
C THR A 13 -13.44 5.26 9.98
N PRO A 14 -14.25 5.77 9.04
CA PRO A 14 -14.70 7.18 9.05
C PRO A 14 -15.83 7.39 10.08
N GLN A 15 -16.28 6.34 10.74
CA GLN A 15 -17.30 6.36 11.78
C GLN A 15 -16.64 6.49 13.15
N SER A 16 -17.40 6.85 14.18
CA SER A 16 -16.88 7.01 15.54
C SER A 16 -16.55 5.68 16.25
N SER A 17 -16.90 4.55 15.66
CA SER A 17 -16.57 3.21 16.17
C SER A 17 -15.18 2.76 15.72
N ALA A 18 -14.42 2.15 16.62
CA ALA A 18 -13.14 1.54 16.22
C ALA A 18 -13.34 0.41 15.21
N PRO A 19 -12.34 0.14 14.34
CA PRO A 19 -12.35 -1.04 13.49
C PRO A 19 -12.54 -2.32 14.32
N SER A 20 -13.25 -3.30 13.78
CA SER A 20 -13.46 -4.56 14.47
C SER A 20 -12.32 -5.52 14.20
N ALA A 21 -11.62 -5.90 15.25
CA ALA A 21 -10.54 -6.86 15.18
C ALA A 21 -10.99 -8.23 14.62
N THR A 22 -12.14 -8.71 15.05
CA THR A 22 -12.71 -9.97 14.56
C THR A 22 -13.11 -9.85 13.08
N ALA A 23 -13.74 -8.75 12.69
CA ALA A 23 -14.14 -8.53 11.31
C ALA A 23 -12.93 -8.45 10.37
N LEU A 24 -11.82 -7.82 10.81
CA LEU A 24 -10.56 -7.79 10.05
C LEU A 24 -10.00 -9.19 9.78
N VAL A 25 -10.01 -10.08 10.78
CA VAL A 25 -9.54 -11.46 10.60
C VAL A 25 -10.47 -12.22 9.65
N GLN A 26 -11.79 -12.10 9.82
CA GLN A 26 -12.77 -12.73 8.93
C GLN A 26 -12.63 -12.25 7.50
N TYR A 27 -12.44 -10.95 7.30
CA TYR A 27 -12.20 -10.35 5.99
C TYR A 27 -10.91 -10.89 5.35
N ALA A 28 -9.83 -10.93 6.11
CA ALA A 28 -8.52 -11.37 5.61
C ALA A 28 -8.50 -12.85 5.23
N THR A 29 -9.07 -13.72 6.09
CA THR A 29 -9.15 -15.16 5.81
C THR A 29 -10.08 -15.43 4.62
N ARG A 30 -11.21 -14.74 4.54
CA ARG A 30 -12.12 -14.89 3.40
C ARG A 30 -11.50 -14.41 2.08
N ALA A 31 -10.78 -13.29 2.10
CA ALA A 31 -10.05 -12.79 0.93
C ALA A 31 -9.00 -13.81 0.43
N GLU A 32 -8.26 -14.43 1.35
CA GLU A 32 -7.30 -15.50 1.01
C GLU A 32 -7.99 -16.73 0.41
N GLU A 33 -9.11 -17.18 0.99
CA GLU A 33 -9.92 -18.28 0.47
C GLU A 33 -10.48 -18.02 -0.94
N LEU A 34 -10.85 -16.77 -1.21
CA LEU A 34 -11.34 -16.33 -2.52
C LEU A 34 -10.21 -16.14 -3.55
N GLY A 35 -8.96 -16.30 -3.15
CA GLY A 35 -7.80 -16.30 -4.05
C GLY A 35 -7.21 -14.94 -4.34
N PHE A 36 -7.47 -13.93 -3.51
CA PHE A 36 -6.75 -12.66 -3.60
C PHE A 36 -5.28 -12.83 -3.21
N ASP A 37 -4.38 -12.10 -3.87
CA ASP A 37 -2.94 -12.26 -3.74
C ASP A 37 -2.33 -11.51 -2.56
N SER A 38 -2.98 -10.45 -2.06
CA SER A 38 -2.40 -9.58 -1.04
C SER A 38 -3.42 -8.79 -0.25
N LEU A 39 -3.03 -8.39 0.97
CA LEU A 39 -3.80 -7.55 1.88
C LEU A 39 -2.98 -6.32 2.28
N TRP A 40 -3.59 -5.13 2.25
CA TRP A 40 -2.88 -3.86 2.42
C TRP A 40 -3.51 -3.01 3.51
N ALA A 41 -2.71 -2.62 4.51
CA ALA A 41 -3.13 -1.76 5.61
C ALA A 41 -2.70 -0.31 5.39
N TRP A 42 -3.56 0.63 5.80
CA TRP A 42 -3.30 2.07 5.81
C TRP A 42 -2.49 2.47 7.04
N ASP A 43 -1.75 3.56 6.97
CA ASP A 43 -0.98 4.07 8.10
C ASP A 43 -1.24 5.55 8.36
N HIS A 44 -1.83 5.80 9.52
CA HIS A 44 -1.84 7.09 10.20
C HIS A 44 -1.79 6.85 11.70
N LEU A 45 -1.14 7.73 12.45
CA LEU A 45 -1.20 7.73 13.90
C LEU A 45 -2.57 8.24 14.37
N PHE A 46 -3.07 9.23 13.68
CA PHE A 46 -4.42 9.78 13.78
C PHE A 46 -4.72 10.59 12.52
N LEU A 47 -5.98 10.61 12.12
CA LEU A 47 -6.45 11.35 10.94
C LEU A 47 -7.80 12.00 11.25
N GLY A 48 -8.17 13.00 10.44
CA GLY A 48 -9.43 13.70 10.50
C GLY A 48 -9.34 15.06 11.20
N ALA A 49 -9.62 16.12 10.44
CA ALA A 49 -9.64 17.49 10.97
C ALA A 49 -10.95 17.81 11.69
N ARG A 50 -12.09 17.33 11.16
CA ARG A 50 -13.44 17.55 11.70
C ARG A 50 -13.94 16.39 12.53
N ARG A 51 -13.60 15.15 12.11
CA ARG A 51 -13.95 13.90 12.81
C ARG A 51 -12.69 13.06 12.94
N PRO A 52 -12.31 12.64 14.15
CA PRO A 52 -11.20 11.72 14.30
C PRO A 52 -11.58 10.35 13.73
N PHE A 53 -10.71 9.78 12.90
CA PHE A 53 -10.86 8.41 12.44
C PHE A 53 -10.13 7.48 13.39
N PRO A 54 -10.82 6.50 13.99
CA PRO A 54 -10.15 5.44 14.72
C PRO A 54 -9.27 4.61 13.77
N PHE A 55 -7.98 4.53 14.09
CA PHE A 55 -7.01 3.73 13.35
C PHE A 55 -6.43 2.62 14.21
N PHE A 56 -6.29 1.42 13.65
CA PHE A 56 -5.34 0.43 14.15
C PHE A 56 -3.99 0.67 13.47
N GLU A 57 -2.90 0.56 14.23
CA GLU A 57 -1.54 0.76 13.72
C GLU A 57 -1.22 -0.31 12.66
N ALA A 58 -0.65 0.13 11.53
CA ALA A 58 -0.52 -0.68 10.33
C ALA A 58 0.29 -1.97 10.52
N LEU A 59 1.48 -1.89 11.13
CA LEU A 59 2.36 -3.07 11.29
C LEU A 59 1.81 -4.04 12.33
N THR A 60 1.17 -3.54 13.38
CA THR A 60 0.47 -4.35 14.37
C THR A 60 -0.70 -5.09 13.72
N THR A 61 -1.48 -4.41 12.90
CA THR A 61 -2.57 -5.02 12.11
C THR A 61 -2.04 -6.12 11.21
N LEU A 62 -1.00 -5.83 10.40
CA LEU A 62 -0.42 -6.83 9.51
C LEU A 62 0.21 -8.01 10.25
N THR A 63 0.81 -7.78 11.43
CA THR A 63 1.33 -8.88 12.27
C THR A 63 0.21 -9.79 12.71
N TRP A 64 -0.92 -9.22 13.09
CA TRP A 64 -2.08 -9.98 13.48
C TRP A 64 -2.69 -10.77 12.31
N LEU A 65 -2.82 -10.14 11.14
CA LEU A 65 -3.29 -10.83 9.93
C LEU A 65 -2.30 -11.92 9.47
N ALA A 66 -1.00 -11.73 9.67
CA ALA A 66 0.02 -12.75 9.37
C ALA A 66 -0.21 -14.06 10.14
N ALA A 67 -0.70 -13.98 11.37
CA ALA A 67 -1.01 -15.15 12.19
C ALA A 67 -2.28 -15.91 11.74
N HIS A 68 -3.15 -15.29 10.95
CA HIS A 68 -4.42 -15.84 10.50
C HIS A 68 -4.47 -16.15 8.99
N THR A 69 -3.41 -15.81 8.26
CA THR A 69 -3.27 -16.05 6.82
C THR A 69 -2.00 -16.84 6.52
N ARG A 70 -1.91 -17.49 5.37
CA ARG A 70 -0.80 -18.38 5.03
C ARG A 70 -0.03 -18.00 3.78
N SER A 71 -0.68 -17.43 2.77
CA SER A 71 -0.13 -17.25 1.43
C SER A 71 -0.17 -15.81 0.91
N VAL A 72 -1.13 -14.99 1.37
CA VAL A 72 -1.28 -13.61 0.91
C VAL A 72 -0.11 -12.73 1.32
N THR A 73 0.34 -11.90 0.40
CA THR A 73 1.30 -10.83 0.69
C THR A 73 0.66 -9.81 1.63
N LEU A 74 1.43 -9.31 2.58
CA LEU A 74 0.99 -8.35 3.59
C LEU A 74 1.67 -7.00 3.32
N GLY A 75 0.91 -6.01 2.90
CA GLY A 75 1.44 -4.73 2.44
C GLY A 75 1.04 -3.55 3.32
N THR A 76 1.89 -2.53 3.40
CA THR A 76 1.50 -1.20 3.87
C THR A 76 1.22 -0.28 2.68
N GLY A 77 0.08 0.37 2.66
CA GLY A 77 -0.30 1.19 1.52
C GLY A 77 -0.69 2.64 1.87
N VAL A 78 0.22 3.44 2.42
CA VAL A 78 1.66 3.34 2.68
C VAL A 78 2.02 3.59 4.15
N LEU A 79 3.17 3.10 4.61
CA LEU A 79 3.73 3.48 5.92
C LEU A 79 4.35 4.89 5.83
N VAL A 80 4.05 5.77 6.77
CA VAL A 80 4.66 7.10 6.86
C VAL A 80 6.05 6.98 7.48
N LEU A 81 7.05 6.71 6.65
CA LEU A 81 8.40 6.34 7.08
C LEU A 81 9.08 7.36 7.99
N PRO A 82 8.96 8.69 7.79
CA PRO A 82 9.60 9.67 8.67
C PRO A 82 9.09 9.67 10.10
N LEU A 83 7.86 9.19 10.35
CA LEU A 83 7.26 9.12 11.69
C LEU A 83 7.77 7.92 12.52
N ARG A 84 8.69 7.14 11.99
CA ARG A 84 9.21 5.92 12.63
C ARG A 84 10.71 6.04 12.87
N ASP A 85 11.16 5.60 14.06
CA ASP A 85 12.58 5.35 14.27
C ASP A 85 13.04 4.21 13.37
N PRO A 86 14.06 4.41 12.51
CA PRO A 86 14.45 3.40 11.53
C PRO A 86 15.06 2.13 12.15
N THR A 87 15.68 2.24 13.34
CA THR A 87 16.27 1.08 14.02
C THR A 87 15.19 0.17 14.58
N VAL A 88 14.20 0.78 15.24
CA VAL A 88 13.02 0.06 15.75
C VAL A 88 12.22 -0.53 14.61
N LEU A 89 12.01 0.25 13.55
CA LEU A 89 11.28 -0.21 12.37
C LEU A 89 11.96 -1.39 11.69
N ALA A 90 13.30 -1.36 11.52
CA ALA A 90 14.05 -2.46 10.95
C ALA A 90 13.86 -3.77 11.76
N LYS A 91 13.84 -3.65 13.10
CA LYS A 91 13.59 -4.79 13.98
C LYS A 91 12.16 -5.33 13.84
N VAL A 92 11.16 -4.46 13.88
CA VAL A 92 9.74 -4.85 13.78
C VAL A 92 9.46 -5.52 12.45
N THR A 93 9.86 -4.87 11.35
CA THR A 93 9.61 -5.38 9.99
C THR A 93 10.43 -6.62 9.65
N GLY A 94 11.68 -6.71 10.14
CA GLY A 94 12.48 -7.93 10.03
C GLY A 94 11.85 -9.11 10.79
N THR A 95 11.28 -8.85 11.97
CA THR A 95 10.54 -9.87 12.74
C THR A 95 9.27 -10.30 12.01
N LEU A 96 8.48 -9.35 11.52
CA LEU A 96 7.25 -9.65 10.75
C LEU A 96 7.57 -10.42 9.46
N GLN A 97 8.64 -10.04 8.75
CA GLN A 97 9.09 -10.75 7.55
C GLN A 97 9.39 -12.23 7.83
N LEU A 98 10.12 -12.52 8.92
CA LEU A 98 10.39 -13.88 9.35
C LEU A 98 9.13 -14.63 9.80
N ALA A 99 8.32 -14.00 10.65
CA ALA A 99 7.12 -14.61 11.22
C ALA A 99 6.05 -14.90 10.15
N SER A 100 5.98 -14.07 9.12
CA SER A 100 5.06 -14.25 7.98
C SER A 100 5.59 -15.22 6.91
N GLY A 101 6.81 -15.73 7.04
CA GLY A 101 7.42 -16.56 6.00
C GLY A 101 7.82 -15.80 4.73
N GLY A 102 8.21 -14.54 4.88
CA GLY A 102 8.69 -13.72 3.74
C GLY A 102 7.60 -12.95 2.99
N ARG A 103 6.41 -12.79 3.59
CA ARG A 103 5.24 -12.20 2.90
C ARG A 103 5.09 -10.68 3.06
N LEU A 104 6.00 -9.98 3.76
CA LEU A 104 5.89 -8.55 3.97
C LEU A 104 6.33 -7.74 2.74
N CYS A 105 5.50 -6.79 2.34
CA CYS A 105 5.80 -5.74 1.36
C CYS A 105 5.62 -4.37 2.00
N LEU A 106 6.66 -3.55 2.02
CA LEU A 106 6.63 -2.23 2.61
C LEU A 106 6.39 -1.16 1.54
N GLY A 107 5.16 -0.72 1.38
CA GLY A 107 4.86 0.54 0.74
C GLY A 107 5.15 1.69 1.71
N VAL A 108 6.01 2.64 1.33
CA VAL A 108 6.46 3.73 2.20
C VAL A 108 6.30 5.09 1.52
N ALA A 109 5.98 6.13 2.29
CA ALA A 109 5.93 7.50 1.79
C ALA A 109 6.46 8.51 2.82
N ALA A 110 6.68 9.75 2.35
CA ALA A 110 7.15 10.83 3.22
C ALA A 110 6.07 11.43 4.13
N GLY A 111 4.80 11.13 3.89
CA GLY A 111 3.69 11.67 4.63
C GLY A 111 3.25 13.08 4.16
N TRP A 112 2.00 13.41 4.45
CA TRP A 112 1.36 14.66 4.04
C TRP A 112 0.63 15.37 5.18
N TYR A 113 0.21 14.66 6.23
CA TYR A 113 -0.60 15.21 7.32
C TYR A 113 0.28 15.84 8.40
N GLU A 114 0.47 17.15 8.33
CA GLU A 114 1.42 17.91 9.15
C GLU A 114 1.22 17.74 10.67
N ARG A 115 -0.04 17.58 11.11
CA ARG A 115 -0.37 17.41 12.54
C ARG A 115 0.28 16.18 13.19
N GLU A 116 0.50 15.09 12.44
CA GLU A 116 1.22 13.92 12.93
C GLU A 116 2.69 14.23 13.19
N PHE A 117 3.29 15.06 12.34
CA PHE A 117 4.68 15.51 12.50
C PHE A 117 4.83 16.45 13.71
N GLU A 118 3.89 17.36 13.89
CA GLU A 118 3.85 18.23 15.08
C GLU A 118 3.75 17.42 16.37
N ALA A 119 2.82 16.46 16.42
CA ALA A 119 2.60 15.63 17.61
C ALA A 119 3.78 14.70 17.95
N THR A 120 4.57 14.32 16.96
CA THR A 120 5.76 13.46 17.13
C THR A 120 7.06 14.25 17.28
N GLY A 121 7.02 15.58 17.16
CA GLY A 121 8.21 16.44 17.20
C GLY A 121 9.13 16.30 15.98
N ILE A 122 8.64 15.72 14.89
CA ILE A 122 9.40 15.48 13.66
C ILE A 122 9.17 16.62 12.69
N SER A 123 10.24 17.14 12.07
CA SER A 123 10.13 18.24 11.12
C SER A 123 9.35 17.86 9.85
N PHE A 124 8.18 18.44 9.66
CA PHE A 124 7.39 18.27 8.45
C PHE A 124 8.12 18.77 7.19
N ARG A 125 8.78 19.94 7.27
CA ARG A 125 9.58 20.48 6.16
C ARG A 125 10.80 19.61 5.84
N GLY A 126 11.38 18.97 6.87
CA GLY A 126 12.51 18.05 6.75
C GLY A 126 12.16 16.62 6.32
N ARG A 127 10.87 16.27 6.26
CA ARG A 127 10.40 14.88 6.08
C ARG A 127 11.01 14.13 4.90
N GLY A 128 11.30 14.83 3.80
CA GLY A 128 11.93 14.20 2.63
C GLY A 128 13.37 13.75 2.87
N LYS A 129 14.15 14.52 3.65
CA LYS A 129 15.51 14.13 4.06
C LYS A 129 15.50 13.02 5.11
N ILE A 130 14.54 13.10 6.04
CA ILE A 130 14.33 12.06 7.07
C ILE A 130 13.92 10.75 6.38
N PHE A 131 13.05 10.80 5.39
CA PHE A 131 12.65 9.65 4.58
C PHE A 131 13.87 8.97 3.93
N GLU A 132 14.72 9.72 3.25
CA GLU A 132 15.91 9.19 2.57
C GLU A 132 16.89 8.55 3.57
N ARG A 133 17.17 9.23 4.69
CA ARG A 133 17.97 8.70 5.78
C ARG A 133 17.40 7.39 6.34
N ASN A 134 16.11 7.38 6.65
CA ASN A 134 15.48 6.20 7.23
C ASN A 134 15.45 5.02 6.26
N LEU A 135 15.21 5.29 4.97
CA LEU A 135 15.25 4.26 3.92
C LEU A 135 16.64 3.63 3.80
N GLU A 136 17.70 4.45 3.81
CA GLU A 136 19.08 3.97 3.77
C GLU A 136 19.41 3.10 5.00
N ILE A 137 19.06 3.57 6.20
CA ILE A 137 19.30 2.83 7.45
C ILE A 137 18.56 1.48 7.43
N LEU A 138 17.31 1.43 6.99
CA LEU A 138 16.56 0.19 6.87
C LEU A 138 17.27 -0.82 5.96
N GLY A 139 17.66 -0.40 4.75
CA GLY A 139 18.37 -1.26 3.80
C GLY A 139 19.64 -1.82 4.42
N ARG A 140 20.49 -0.94 4.99
CA ARG A 140 21.75 -1.37 5.61
C ARG A 140 21.55 -2.35 6.77
N LEU A 141 20.57 -2.10 7.64
CA LEU A 141 20.29 -2.98 8.79
C LEU A 141 19.77 -4.37 8.37
N TRP A 142 19.15 -4.50 7.20
CA TRP A 142 18.70 -5.79 6.66
C TRP A 142 19.77 -6.50 5.82
N ASP A 143 20.58 -5.75 5.09
CA ASP A 143 21.48 -6.30 4.08
C ASP A 143 22.91 -6.54 4.61
N GLU A 144 23.39 -5.70 5.56
CA GLU A 144 24.75 -5.78 6.07
C GLU A 144 24.85 -6.61 7.36
N ASP A 145 25.93 -7.39 7.51
CA ASP A 145 26.19 -8.12 8.75
C ASP A 145 26.47 -7.22 9.93
N THR A 146 27.12 -6.09 9.67
CA THR A 146 27.50 -5.11 10.69
C THR A 146 27.42 -3.73 10.12
N VAL A 147 26.61 -2.88 10.73
CA VAL A 147 26.41 -1.48 10.34
C VAL A 147 27.23 -0.56 11.23
N THR A 148 28.04 0.30 10.62
CA THR A 148 28.72 1.42 11.28
C THR A 148 28.48 2.67 10.47
N GLY A 149 28.12 3.78 11.13
CA GLY A 149 27.86 5.05 10.45
C GLY A 149 27.20 6.08 11.35
N GLU A 150 27.15 7.32 10.87
CA GLU A 150 26.47 8.44 11.52
C GLU A 150 25.42 9.05 10.59
N TYR A 151 24.20 9.26 11.10
CA TYR A 151 23.05 9.74 10.34
C TYR A 151 22.33 10.83 11.16
N GLY A 152 22.91 12.02 11.21
CA GLY A 152 22.45 13.08 12.10
C GLY A 152 22.67 12.69 13.57
N ASP A 153 21.58 12.56 14.31
CA ASP A 153 21.65 12.19 15.74
C ASP A 153 21.77 10.67 15.96
N LEU A 154 21.59 9.87 14.93
CA LEU A 154 21.70 8.42 15.01
C LEU A 154 23.14 7.95 14.73
N ARG A 155 23.65 7.09 15.63
CA ARG A 155 25.02 6.56 15.54
C ARG A 155 25.01 5.04 15.65
N PHE A 156 25.57 4.37 14.66
CA PHE A 156 25.73 2.92 14.65
C PHE A 156 27.22 2.59 14.84
N ARG A 157 27.53 1.79 15.85
CA ARG A 157 28.90 1.35 16.17
C ARG A 157 28.92 -0.17 16.14
N SER A 158 29.25 -0.75 14.98
CA SER A 158 29.29 -2.21 14.77
C SER A 158 27.98 -2.92 15.19
N VAL A 159 26.83 -2.33 14.79
CA VAL A 159 25.51 -2.88 15.14
C VAL A 159 25.18 -4.07 14.24
N ARG A 160 24.74 -5.16 14.84
CA ARG A 160 24.21 -6.34 14.13
C ARG A 160 22.73 -6.49 14.41
N MET A 161 21.90 -6.41 13.36
CA MET A 161 20.45 -6.60 13.47
C MET A 161 20.10 -8.09 13.35
N LEU A 162 19.86 -8.75 14.47
CA LEU A 162 19.54 -10.19 14.52
C LEU A 162 18.20 -10.43 15.22
N PRO A 163 17.37 -11.43 14.80
CA PRO A 163 17.60 -12.23 13.58
C PRO A 163 17.40 -11.36 12.32
N ARG A 164 18.17 -11.66 11.28
CA ARG A 164 18.04 -10.98 9.98
C ARG A 164 17.18 -11.84 9.06
N PRO A 165 16.20 -11.28 8.34
CA PRO A 165 15.44 -12.03 7.35
C PRO A 165 16.36 -12.52 6.23
N VAL A 166 16.15 -13.74 5.74
CA VAL A 166 16.90 -14.30 4.61
C VAL A 166 16.72 -13.45 3.35
N GLN A 167 15.50 -12.97 3.16
CA GLN A 167 15.14 -12.03 2.11
C GLN A 167 14.50 -10.80 2.79
N ARG A 168 15.05 -9.62 2.52
CA ARG A 168 14.47 -8.38 3.05
C ARG A 168 13.07 -8.14 2.51
N PRO A 169 12.23 -7.40 3.23
CA PRO A 169 10.95 -6.95 2.69
C PRO A 169 11.16 -6.16 1.38
N GLN A 170 10.26 -6.36 0.41
CA GLN A 170 10.19 -5.51 -0.77
C GLN A 170 9.82 -4.09 -0.35
N ILE A 171 10.46 -3.08 -0.92
CA ILE A 171 10.18 -1.67 -0.65
C ILE A 171 9.57 -1.01 -1.89
N LEU A 172 8.34 -0.51 -1.74
CA LEU A 172 7.67 0.30 -2.74
C LEU A 172 7.55 1.74 -2.22
N ILE A 173 7.86 2.72 -3.06
CA ILE A 173 7.74 4.13 -2.66
C ILE A 173 6.47 4.74 -3.25
N GLY A 174 5.66 5.37 -2.39
CA GLY A 174 4.44 6.09 -2.77
C GLY A 174 4.67 7.57 -3.05
N GLY A 175 3.93 8.10 -4.03
CA GLY A 175 3.91 9.52 -4.40
C GLY A 175 4.11 9.79 -5.88
N TYR A 176 3.95 11.06 -6.30
CA TYR A 176 3.76 11.42 -7.72
C TYR A 176 4.56 12.63 -8.20
N VAL A 177 5.26 13.34 -7.33
CA VAL A 177 6.11 14.45 -7.78
C VAL A 177 7.45 13.92 -8.31
N ASP A 178 8.03 14.57 -9.32
CA ASP A 178 9.22 14.09 -10.02
C ASP A 178 10.37 13.69 -9.09
N ARG A 179 10.57 14.42 -7.99
CA ARG A 179 11.56 14.05 -6.97
C ARG A 179 11.28 12.70 -6.33
N VAL A 180 10.00 12.34 -6.13
CA VAL A 180 9.60 11.03 -5.58
C VAL A 180 9.77 9.95 -6.66
N LEU A 181 9.34 10.22 -7.91
CA LEU A 181 9.52 9.28 -9.02
C LEU A 181 11.00 8.95 -9.29
N ARG A 182 11.90 9.95 -9.17
CA ARG A 182 13.37 9.69 -9.22
C ARG A 182 13.83 8.79 -8.08
N ARG A 183 13.27 8.97 -6.88
CA ARG A 183 13.58 8.13 -5.71
C ARG A 183 13.09 6.70 -5.91
N VAL A 184 11.90 6.50 -6.45
CA VAL A 184 11.40 5.18 -6.88
C VAL A 184 12.41 4.51 -7.79
N ALA A 185 12.80 5.18 -8.85
CA ALA A 185 13.70 4.66 -9.86
C ALA A 185 15.09 4.25 -9.32
N THR A 186 15.58 4.91 -8.25
CA THR A 186 16.97 4.76 -7.79
C THR A 186 17.12 4.09 -6.43
N ARG A 187 16.07 4.00 -5.61
CA ARG A 187 16.17 3.66 -4.19
C ARG A 187 15.14 2.62 -3.69
N SER A 188 14.34 2.04 -4.57
CA SER A 188 13.30 1.07 -4.19
C SER A 188 13.18 -0.07 -5.17
N ASP A 189 12.35 -1.05 -4.83
CA ASP A 189 12.02 -2.17 -5.69
C ASP A 189 10.84 -1.84 -6.62
N GLY A 190 10.16 -0.70 -6.39
CA GLY A 190 9.07 -0.30 -7.25
C GLY A 190 8.24 0.87 -6.71
N TRP A 191 7.12 1.10 -7.38
CA TRP A 191 6.22 2.22 -7.16
C TRP A 191 4.86 1.75 -6.64
N LEU A 192 4.34 2.42 -5.62
CA LEU A 192 2.98 2.24 -5.14
C LEU A 192 2.20 3.51 -5.41
N THR A 193 1.12 3.40 -6.19
CA THR A 193 0.21 4.50 -6.48
C THR A 193 -1.10 4.32 -5.72
N TYR A 194 -1.82 5.42 -5.54
CA TYR A 194 -3.19 5.38 -5.09
C TYR A 194 -4.00 6.42 -5.86
N PHE A 195 -5.18 6.00 -6.32
CA PHE A 195 -6.18 6.86 -6.95
C PHE A 195 -5.69 7.53 -8.24
N TYR A 196 -5.02 6.78 -9.09
CA TYR A 196 -4.55 7.23 -10.39
C TYR A 196 -5.48 6.77 -11.50
N THR A 197 -5.77 7.65 -12.46
CA THR A 197 -6.35 7.27 -13.74
C THR A 197 -5.32 6.57 -14.62
N VAL A 198 -5.75 5.81 -15.61
CA VAL A 198 -4.89 5.12 -16.58
C VAL A 198 -3.85 6.07 -17.19
N ASP A 199 -4.28 7.26 -17.59
CA ASP A 199 -3.41 8.27 -18.20
C ASP A 199 -2.36 8.80 -17.24
N SER A 200 -2.74 9.12 -16.00
CA SER A 200 -1.81 9.63 -14.99
C SER A 200 -0.81 8.56 -14.56
N PHE A 201 -1.26 7.31 -14.45
CA PHE A 201 -0.39 6.16 -14.21
C PHE A 201 0.64 6.00 -15.33
N SER A 202 0.20 5.93 -16.59
CA SER A 202 1.07 5.72 -17.76
C SER A 202 2.14 6.80 -17.88
N ARG A 203 1.77 8.08 -17.66
CA ARG A 203 2.74 9.19 -17.67
C ARG A 203 3.78 9.07 -16.57
N ALA A 204 3.36 8.75 -15.36
CA ALA A 204 4.27 8.65 -14.22
C ALA A 204 5.17 7.41 -14.32
N TRP A 205 4.61 6.26 -14.75
CA TRP A 205 5.37 5.02 -14.91
C TRP A 205 6.46 5.14 -15.98
N ARG A 206 6.16 5.79 -17.09
CA ARG A 206 7.17 6.11 -18.11
C ARG A 206 8.29 6.98 -17.57
N LYS A 207 7.97 8.06 -16.81
CA LYS A 207 8.99 8.89 -16.16
C LYS A 207 9.89 8.10 -15.20
N ILE A 208 9.32 7.15 -14.45
CA ILE A 208 10.11 6.28 -13.57
C ILE A 208 11.09 5.46 -14.39
N GLY A 209 10.65 4.87 -15.51
CA GLY A 209 11.50 4.14 -16.42
C GLY A 209 12.65 5.00 -16.98
N ASP A 210 12.35 6.23 -17.42
CA ASP A 210 13.34 7.18 -17.91
C ASP A 210 14.38 7.53 -16.82
N PHE A 211 13.94 7.75 -15.58
CA PHE A 211 14.84 8.03 -14.46
C PHE A 211 15.70 6.83 -14.06
N ALA A 212 15.15 5.61 -14.15
CA ALA A 212 15.91 4.39 -13.90
C ALA A 212 17.02 4.21 -14.94
N ALA A 213 16.69 4.33 -16.22
CA ALA A 213 17.66 4.26 -17.31
C ALA A 213 18.75 5.34 -17.20
N GLN A 214 18.38 6.59 -16.87
CA GLN A 214 19.36 7.67 -16.61
C GLN A 214 20.29 7.36 -15.45
N ALA A 215 19.86 6.58 -14.47
CA ALA A 215 20.64 6.15 -13.31
C ALA A 215 21.43 4.86 -13.57
N GLY A 216 21.36 4.29 -14.78
CA GLY A 216 22.04 3.04 -15.14
C GLY A 216 21.36 1.78 -14.56
N ARG A 217 20.08 1.87 -14.17
CA ARG A 217 19.28 0.75 -13.65
C ARG A 217 18.32 0.26 -14.74
N ASP A 218 18.14 -1.05 -14.84
CA ASP A 218 17.15 -1.64 -15.72
C ASP A 218 15.72 -1.29 -15.23
N PRO A 219 14.90 -0.57 -16.03
CA PRO A 219 13.51 -0.32 -15.69
C PRO A 219 12.69 -1.58 -15.48
N GLY A 220 13.06 -2.70 -16.12
CA GLY A 220 12.38 -3.99 -16.02
C GLY A 220 12.52 -4.65 -14.64
N GLU A 221 13.46 -4.21 -13.79
CA GLU A 221 13.59 -4.67 -12.40
C GLU A 221 12.58 -4.01 -11.45
N LEU A 222 11.92 -2.93 -11.90
CA LEU A 222 10.96 -2.21 -11.09
C LEU A 222 9.57 -2.83 -11.20
N THR A 223 8.90 -2.92 -10.05
CA THR A 223 7.51 -3.34 -9.97
C THR A 223 6.59 -2.15 -9.72
N ASN A 224 5.29 -2.33 -9.98
CA ASN A 224 4.30 -1.31 -9.62
C ASN A 224 3.07 -1.93 -8.98
N VAL A 225 2.46 -1.16 -8.09
CA VAL A 225 1.20 -1.50 -7.41
C VAL A 225 0.27 -0.31 -7.51
N ALA A 226 -0.94 -0.50 -7.99
CA ALA A 226 -1.97 0.52 -8.08
C ALA A 226 -3.11 0.23 -7.09
N GLN A 227 -3.37 1.17 -6.18
CA GLN A 227 -4.56 1.12 -5.30
C GLN A 227 -5.71 1.87 -5.96
N LEU A 228 -6.85 1.19 -6.12
CA LEU A 228 -8.02 1.69 -6.81
C LEU A 228 -9.29 1.46 -5.99
N PRO A 229 -10.09 2.49 -5.70
CA PRO A 229 -11.42 2.29 -5.14
C PRO A 229 -12.27 1.48 -6.11
N VAL A 230 -13.14 0.62 -5.59
CA VAL A 230 -14.01 -0.20 -6.43
C VAL A 230 -15.43 -0.30 -5.84
N CYS A 231 -16.43 -0.23 -6.71
CA CYS A 231 -17.82 -0.50 -6.35
C CYS A 231 -18.50 -1.28 -7.48
N VAL A 232 -18.85 -2.53 -7.22
CA VAL A 232 -19.68 -3.35 -8.10
C VAL A 232 -21.12 -3.10 -7.75
N ASP A 233 -21.97 -2.77 -8.75
CA ASP A 233 -23.40 -2.54 -8.56
C ASP A 233 -24.19 -2.98 -9.81
N SER A 234 -25.51 -2.82 -9.77
CA SER A 234 -26.43 -3.13 -10.86
C SER A 234 -26.28 -2.22 -12.09
N SER A 235 -25.71 -1.02 -11.93
CA SER A 235 -25.43 -0.07 -13.01
C SER A 235 -24.27 0.85 -12.67
N PHE A 236 -23.72 1.50 -13.69
CA PHE A 236 -22.67 2.51 -13.52
C PHE A 236 -23.15 3.69 -12.65
N GLU A 237 -24.37 4.17 -12.88
CA GLU A 237 -24.92 5.33 -12.17
C GLU A 237 -25.11 5.03 -10.68
N ALA A 238 -25.57 3.81 -10.34
CA ALA A 238 -25.73 3.38 -8.95
C ALA A 238 -24.38 3.28 -8.24
N ALA A 239 -23.38 2.69 -8.90
CA ALA A 239 -22.04 2.55 -8.38
C ALA A 239 -21.34 3.92 -8.24
N ASP A 240 -21.45 4.81 -9.24
CA ASP A 240 -20.84 6.15 -9.23
C ASP A 240 -21.38 6.99 -8.07
N LYS A 241 -22.70 6.97 -7.86
CA LYS A 241 -23.32 7.67 -6.74
C LYS A 241 -22.78 7.19 -5.38
N LYS A 242 -22.67 5.87 -5.19
CA LYS A 242 -22.11 5.28 -3.95
C LYS A 242 -20.65 5.65 -3.75
N VAL A 243 -19.83 5.55 -4.80
CA VAL A 243 -18.40 5.88 -4.75
C VAL A 243 -18.20 7.35 -4.38
N ARG A 244 -18.88 8.28 -5.05
CA ARG A 244 -18.73 9.72 -4.77
C ARG A 244 -19.16 10.09 -3.37
N GLN A 245 -20.26 9.51 -2.88
CA GLN A 245 -20.69 9.71 -1.50
C GLN A 245 -19.65 9.19 -0.51
N TYR A 246 -19.21 7.94 -0.68
CA TYR A 246 -18.26 7.29 0.21
C TYR A 246 -16.91 8.00 0.27
N ILE A 247 -16.35 8.36 -0.88
CA ILE A 247 -15.08 9.08 -0.96
C ILE A 247 -15.22 10.48 -0.36
N GLY A 248 -16.34 11.17 -0.58
CA GLY A 248 -16.62 12.47 0.03
C GLY A 248 -16.72 12.42 1.57
N GLU A 249 -17.17 11.29 2.13
CA GLU A 249 -17.21 11.06 3.57
C GLU A 249 -15.84 10.72 4.17
N TYR A 250 -14.97 10.04 3.38
CA TYR A 250 -13.64 9.60 3.80
C TYR A 250 -12.60 10.72 3.73
N PHE A 251 -12.64 11.55 2.69
CA PHE A 251 -11.65 12.60 2.48
C PHE A 251 -12.22 13.96 2.89
N ASP A 252 -11.68 14.52 3.97
CA ASP A 252 -12.05 15.83 4.51
C ASP A 252 -11.53 16.99 3.65
N VAL A 253 -11.01 16.70 2.44
CA VAL A 253 -10.43 17.63 1.46
C VAL A 253 -11.14 17.44 0.12
N ALA A 254 -11.99 18.38 -0.26
CA ALA A 254 -12.86 18.30 -1.44
C ALA A 254 -12.08 18.02 -2.75
N GLU A 255 -10.92 18.67 -2.93
CA GLU A 255 -10.06 18.51 -4.11
C GLU A 255 -9.53 17.07 -4.28
N TRP A 256 -9.34 16.35 -3.16
CA TRP A 256 -8.92 14.96 -3.19
C TRP A 256 -10.10 14.03 -3.46
N SER A 257 -11.27 14.35 -2.96
CA SER A 257 -12.44 13.49 -3.12
C SER A 257 -12.91 13.40 -4.57
N GLU A 258 -12.86 14.50 -5.34
CA GLU A 258 -13.26 14.49 -6.75
C GLU A 258 -12.29 13.67 -7.61
N SER A 259 -10.99 13.96 -7.54
CA SER A 259 -9.97 13.24 -8.32
C SER A 259 -9.91 11.75 -7.97
N THR A 260 -10.13 11.41 -6.71
CA THR A 260 -10.18 10.02 -6.25
C THR A 260 -11.41 9.29 -6.79
N ALA A 261 -12.56 9.95 -6.79
CA ALA A 261 -13.78 9.37 -7.35
C ALA A 261 -13.64 9.08 -8.85
N ASP A 262 -12.93 9.92 -9.59
CA ASP A 262 -12.72 9.72 -11.03
C ASP A 262 -11.79 8.54 -11.35
N SER A 263 -10.90 8.16 -10.43
CA SER A 263 -10.03 6.99 -10.57
C SER A 263 -10.69 5.67 -10.14
N ALA A 264 -11.88 5.71 -9.58
CA ALA A 264 -12.54 4.52 -9.06
C ALA A 264 -13.06 3.61 -10.16
N ILE A 265 -12.88 2.30 -9.96
CA ILE A 265 -13.50 1.24 -10.75
C ILE A 265 -14.95 1.10 -10.31
N ARG A 266 -15.91 1.19 -11.23
CA ARG A 266 -17.33 1.20 -10.84
C ARG A 266 -18.28 0.75 -11.94
N GLY A 267 -19.39 0.17 -11.55
CA GLY A 267 -20.45 -0.28 -12.44
C GLY A 267 -20.83 -1.74 -12.28
N THR A 268 -21.37 -2.32 -13.35
CA THR A 268 -21.64 -3.76 -13.39
C THR A 268 -20.32 -4.56 -13.37
N PRO A 269 -20.34 -5.87 -13.07
CA PRO A 269 -19.14 -6.69 -13.14
C PRO A 269 -18.36 -6.55 -14.45
N GLN A 270 -19.05 -6.50 -15.58
CA GLN A 270 -18.45 -6.34 -16.92
C GLN A 270 -17.78 -4.98 -17.08
N GLN A 271 -18.42 -3.90 -16.59
CA GLN A 271 -17.86 -2.56 -16.64
C GLN A 271 -16.64 -2.43 -15.72
N CYS A 272 -16.68 -3.03 -14.53
CA CYS A 272 -15.54 -3.09 -13.62
C CYS A 272 -14.37 -3.87 -14.25
N ALA A 273 -14.63 -5.03 -14.84
CA ALA A 273 -13.61 -5.82 -15.51
C ALA A 273 -12.97 -5.06 -16.69
N GLN A 274 -13.75 -4.35 -17.49
CA GLN A 274 -13.23 -3.53 -18.59
C GLN A 274 -12.29 -2.42 -18.07
N GLN A 275 -12.70 -1.68 -17.03
CA GLN A 275 -11.87 -0.63 -16.43
C GLN A 275 -10.59 -1.19 -15.83
N LEU A 276 -10.64 -2.36 -15.17
CA LEU A 276 -9.45 -3.04 -14.66
C LEU A 276 -8.52 -3.47 -15.80
N GLN A 277 -9.08 -3.97 -16.93
CA GLN A 277 -8.30 -4.34 -18.09
C GLN A 277 -7.56 -3.15 -18.70
N GLU A 278 -8.17 -1.96 -18.72
CA GLU A 278 -7.50 -0.73 -19.16
C GLU A 278 -6.27 -0.39 -18.32
N HIS A 279 -6.32 -0.61 -17.00
CA HIS A 279 -5.16 -0.45 -16.12
C HIS A 279 -4.08 -1.52 -16.38
N ILE A 280 -4.48 -2.76 -16.61
CA ILE A 280 -3.58 -3.86 -16.95
C ILE A 280 -2.85 -3.58 -18.26
N ASP A 281 -3.59 -3.16 -19.28
CA ASP A 281 -3.05 -2.81 -20.61
C ASP A 281 -2.10 -1.60 -20.52
N ALA A 282 -2.31 -0.71 -19.58
CA ALA A 282 -1.40 0.40 -19.28
C ALA A 282 -0.12 -0.03 -18.53
N GLY A 283 0.01 -1.29 -18.16
CA GLY A 283 1.19 -1.87 -17.51
C GLY A 283 1.13 -1.97 -16.00
N VAL A 284 -0.07 -1.90 -15.39
CA VAL A 284 -0.23 -2.20 -13.96
C VAL A 284 0.01 -3.69 -13.73
N GLN A 285 0.94 -4.01 -12.84
CA GLN A 285 1.35 -5.39 -12.54
C GLN A 285 0.63 -5.98 -11.33
N HIS A 286 0.27 -5.12 -10.37
CA HIS A 286 -0.46 -5.51 -9.17
C HIS A 286 -1.52 -4.45 -8.86
N ILE A 287 -2.76 -4.88 -8.76
CA ILE A 287 -3.90 -4.03 -8.42
C ILE A 287 -4.31 -4.32 -6.97
N VAL A 288 -4.43 -3.28 -6.17
CA VAL A 288 -5.02 -3.36 -4.82
C VAL A 288 -6.37 -2.67 -4.85
N LEU A 289 -7.43 -3.43 -4.75
CA LEU A 289 -8.78 -2.92 -4.73
C LEU A 289 -9.15 -2.42 -3.33
N VAL A 290 -9.79 -1.25 -3.27
CA VAL A 290 -10.38 -0.69 -2.06
C VAL A 290 -11.90 -0.81 -2.21
N PRO A 291 -12.52 -1.91 -1.73
CA PRO A 291 -13.93 -2.15 -1.94
C PRO A 291 -14.79 -1.10 -1.25
N TYR A 292 -15.89 -0.73 -1.88
CA TYR A 292 -16.87 0.18 -1.30
C TYR A 292 -17.24 -0.24 0.12
N ASN A 293 -16.97 0.66 1.08
CA ASN A 293 -17.23 0.48 2.50
C ASN A 293 -16.69 -0.85 3.09
N TYR A 294 -15.65 -1.44 2.46
CA TYR A 294 -15.03 -2.74 2.81
C TYR A 294 -16.05 -3.89 3.00
N GLN A 295 -17.20 -3.79 2.34
CA GLN A 295 -18.28 -4.78 2.46
C GLN A 295 -17.85 -6.14 1.89
N MET A 296 -18.15 -7.22 2.61
CA MET A 296 -17.82 -8.58 2.19
C MET A 296 -18.52 -8.95 0.88
N GLU A 297 -19.74 -8.45 0.68
CA GLU A 297 -20.51 -8.64 -0.55
C GLU A 297 -19.78 -8.08 -1.78
N GLN A 298 -19.06 -6.96 -1.61
CA GLN A 298 -18.21 -6.43 -2.67
C GLN A 298 -17.01 -7.34 -2.96
N VAL A 299 -16.38 -7.89 -1.92
CA VAL A 299 -15.24 -8.81 -2.06
C VAL A 299 -15.68 -10.09 -2.77
N GLU A 300 -16.83 -10.65 -2.41
CA GLU A 300 -17.39 -11.85 -3.04
C GLU A 300 -17.79 -11.60 -4.49
N ALA A 301 -18.46 -10.48 -4.77
CA ALA A 301 -18.81 -10.09 -6.15
C ALA A 301 -17.56 -9.87 -7.03
N LEU A 302 -16.52 -9.25 -6.50
CA LEU A 302 -15.25 -9.10 -7.20
C LEU A 302 -14.66 -10.46 -7.55
N ALA A 303 -14.57 -11.37 -6.59
CA ALA A 303 -13.98 -12.69 -6.80
C ALA A 303 -14.80 -13.56 -7.76
N ALA A 304 -16.12 -13.55 -7.64
CA ALA A 304 -16.99 -14.41 -8.44
C ALA A 304 -17.27 -13.87 -9.85
N ASP A 305 -17.48 -12.56 -9.98
CA ASP A 305 -18.08 -11.98 -11.18
C ASP A 305 -17.13 -11.06 -11.98
N VAL A 306 -16.04 -10.55 -11.34
CA VAL A 306 -15.12 -9.59 -11.98
C VAL A 306 -13.77 -10.21 -12.31
N LEU A 307 -13.09 -10.81 -11.32
CA LEU A 307 -11.73 -11.33 -11.51
C LEU A 307 -11.62 -12.41 -12.61
N PRO A 308 -12.58 -13.32 -12.79
CA PRO A 308 -12.53 -14.27 -13.90
C PRO A 308 -12.54 -13.60 -15.29
N LEU A 309 -13.19 -12.43 -15.42
CA LEU A 309 -13.28 -11.70 -16.70
C LEU A 309 -11.95 -11.05 -17.12
N ILE A 310 -11.05 -10.78 -16.18
CA ILE A 310 -9.70 -10.25 -16.46
C ILE A 310 -8.63 -11.35 -16.48
N GLY A 311 -9.04 -12.62 -16.47
CA GLY A 311 -8.11 -13.75 -16.51
C GLY A 311 -7.26 -13.92 -15.24
N HIS A 312 -7.69 -13.34 -14.12
CA HIS A 312 -7.03 -13.57 -12.83
C HIS A 312 -7.24 -15.02 -12.41
N GLN A 313 -6.15 -15.72 -12.09
CA GLN A 313 -6.17 -17.08 -11.57
C GLN A 313 -5.91 -17.04 -10.06
N ALA A 314 -6.89 -17.47 -9.28
CA ALA A 314 -6.73 -17.60 -7.84
C ALA A 314 -5.49 -18.43 -7.49
N ARG A 315 -4.67 -17.95 -6.58
CA ARG A 315 -3.56 -18.75 -6.04
C ARG A 315 -4.16 -19.98 -5.37
N GLN A 316 -3.70 -21.16 -5.79
CA GLN A 316 -4.00 -22.38 -5.03
C GLN A 316 -3.32 -22.27 -3.66
N ALA A 317 -4.09 -22.41 -2.60
CA ALA A 317 -3.53 -22.47 -1.25
C ALA A 317 -2.48 -23.60 -1.18
N PRO A 318 -1.30 -23.36 -0.59
CA PRO A 318 -0.36 -24.43 -0.35
C PRO A 318 -1.02 -25.51 0.54
N GLN A 319 -0.96 -26.77 0.08
CA GLN A 319 -1.48 -27.94 0.80
C GLN A 319 -0.78 -28.15 2.13
#